data_20e91874a246aec838f97a24f097ee09
#
_entry.id   20e91874a246aec838f97a24f097ee09
#
_cell.length_a   1.000
_cell.length_b   1.000
_cell.length_c   1.000
_cell.angle_alpha   90.00
_cell.angle_beta   90.00
_cell.angle_gamma   90.00
#
_symmetry.space_group_name_H-M   'P 1'
#
loop_
_entity.id
_entity.type
_entity.pdbx_description
1 polymer ?
#
loop_
_entity_poly.entity_id
_entity_poly.type
_entity_poly.pdbx_seq_one_letter_code
_entity_poly.pdbx_strand_id
1 'polypeptide(L)'
;LDNAIQVNTDACAEGFPAMSILPSDEILAQFGVRLITALGGRLNPHWLVESQREKWVLRRWYQSAESIDYELRLVARLAALGWPVAPVVEGPVELAGHYWSLAPFLPGDPPSAAAPHAEQRARGRLLAQFHADLSRIEGFGQREGWRRCEAVLTDPALDQTLTMHEQTRSEEVRILRWHLERARRRIVGLKLQARPGMIIHGDFTPWNLRFTSGRLVGVLDFELAHWDHRVGDFALSWRGKYDEVIHGYAEVSPLEPEEWELITPLWWANLIENACRDMRNGTCDDGWTIKKLLQRSVLMGQDAVGFG
;
A
#
# COMPACT_ATOMS: atom_id res chain seq x y z
N LEU A 1 15.66 24.57 21.05
CA LEU A 1 15.03 24.89 19.77
C LEU A 1 14.30 23.64 19.34
N ASP A 2 13.07 23.53 19.87
CA ASP A 2 12.16 22.38 19.71
C ASP A 2 11.45 22.49 18.34
N ASN A 3 11.98 21.82 17.33
CA ASN A 3 11.17 21.48 16.18
C ASN A 3 10.43 20.17 16.53
N ALA A 4 9.22 20.32 17.05
CA ALA A 4 8.28 19.22 17.15
C ALA A 4 8.06 18.65 15.73
N ILE A 5 8.40 17.38 15.54
CA ILE A 5 8.06 16.62 14.33
C ILE A 5 6.52 16.58 14.30
N GLN A 6 5.91 17.47 13.53
CA GLN A 6 4.49 17.36 13.20
C GLN A 6 4.31 16.12 12.33
N VAL A 7 3.92 15.02 12.96
CA VAL A 7 3.36 13.86 12.26
C VAL A 7 2.07 14.36 11.61
N ASN A 8 2.02 14.35 10.28
CA ASN A 8 0.83 14.75 9.53
C ASN A 8 -0.27 13.73 9.80
N THR A 9 -1.14 14.03 10.77
CA THR A 9 -2.24 13.17 11.23
C THR A 9 -3.40 13.10 10.23
N ASP A 10 -3.40 13.89 9.18
CA ASP A 10 -4.50 13.94 8.21
C ASP A 10 -4.61 12.70 7.28
N ALA A 11 -3.61 11.82 7.28
CA ALA A 11 -3.63 10.62 6.46
C ALA A 11 -4.15 9.37 7.20
N CYS A 12 -4.25 9.40 8.53
CA CYS A 12 -4.52 8.23 9.38
C CYS A 12 -5.63 8.42 10.42
N ALA A 13 -6.34 9.53 10.42
CA ALA A 13 -7.25 9.89 11.52
C ALA A 13 -8.69 9.41 11.32
N GLU A 14 -8.95 8.29 10.65
CA GLU A 14 -10.31 7.78 10.61
C GLU A 14 -10.35 6.25 10.74
N GLY A 15 -10.73 5.76 11.93
CA GLY A 15 -11.52 4.54 12.06
C GLY A 15 -10.88 3.25 12.51
N PHE A 16 -9.75 3.26 13.25
CA PHE A 16 -9.44 2.13 14.11
C PHE A 16 -9.18 2.61 15.53
N PRO A 17 -9.68 1.92 16.58
CA PRO A 17 -9.22 2.19 17.92
C PRO A 17 -7.72 1.82 17.94
N ALA A 18 -6.87 2.82 17.81
CA ALA A 18 -5.46 2.69 18.10
C ALA A 18 -5.28 2.50 19.62
N MET A 19 -5.64 1.33 20.12
CA MET A 19 -4.90 0.79 21.25
C MET A 19 -3.57 0.30 20.66
N SER A 20 -2.67 1.23 20.37
CA SER A 20 -1.27 0.91 20.21
C SER A 20 -0.80 0.40 21.58
N ILE A 21 -0.94 -0.92 21.76
CA ILE A 21 -0.30 -1.59 22.90
C ILE A 21 1.18 -1.26 22.75
N LEU A 22 1.68 -0.39 23.61
CA LEU A 22 3.10 -0.03 23.61
C LEU A 22 3.93 -1.31 23.80
N PRO A 23 5.13 -1.37 23.21
CA PRO A 23 6.02 -2.49 23.46
C PRO A 23 6.33 -2.57 24.97
N SER A 24 6.30 -3.76 25.53
CA SER A 24 6.62 -3.96 26.94
C SER A 24 8.11 -3.68 27.22
N ASP A 25 8.44 -3.43 28.48
CA ASP A 25 9.83 -3.25 28.89
C ASP A 25 10.70 -4.46 28.53
N GLU A 26 10.15 -5.67 28.58
CA GLU A 26 10.83 -6.90 28.16
C GLU A 26 11.21 -6.87 26.66
N ILE A 27 10.30 -6.41 25.80
CA ILE A 27 10.55 -6.26 24.36
C ILE A 27 11.60 -5.20 24.11
N LEU A 28 11.50 -4.04 24.78
CA LEU A 28 12.48 -2.96 24.65
C LEU A 28 13.88 -3.41 25.14
N ALA A 29 13.93 -4.16 26.24
CA ALA A 29 15.18 -4.69 26.80
C ALA A 29 15.81 -5.73 25.87
N GLN A 30 15.00 -6.59 25.21
CA GLN A 30 15.49 -7.57 24.26
C GLN A 30 16.28 -6.93 23.11
N PHE A 31 15.82 -5.78 22.60
CA PHE A 31 16.49 -5.04 21.53
C PHE A 31 17.46 -3.96 22.05
N GLY A 32 17.62 -3.84 23.35
CA GLY A 32 18.53 -2.84 23.96
C GLY A 32 18.18 -1.40 23.61
N VAL A 33 16.88 -1.08 23.47
CA VAL A 33 16.38 0.21 23.00
C VAL A 33 15.46 0.88 24.01
N ARG A 34 15.30 2.18 23.87
CA ARG A 34 14.35 3.01 24.63
C ARG A 34 13.28 3.56 23.72
N LEU A 35 12.03 3.47 24.11
CA LEU A 35 10.91 4.04 23.37
C LEU A 35 10.99 5.58 23.32
N ILE A 36 10.81 6.15 22.13
CA ILE A 36 10.64 7.60 21.93
C ILE A 36 9.16 7.92 21.71
N THR A 37 8.56 7.32 20.65
CA THR A 37 7.15 7.57 20.30
C THR A 37 6.59 6.47 19.40
N ALA A 38 5.28 6.36 19.33
CA ALA A 38 4.63 5.54 18.30
C ALA A 38 4.71 6.26 16.94
N LEU A 39 4.98 5.49 15.88
CA LEU A 39 4.95 5.98 14.50
C LEU A 39 3.64 5.62 13.78
N GLY A 40 2.81 4.78 14.40
CA GLY A 40 1.60 4.26 13.80
C GLY A 40 1.84 2.94 13.07
N GLY A 41 1.06 2.71 12.01
CA GLY A 41 1.02 1.47 11.23
C GLY A 41 -0.34 0.83 11.31
N ARG A 42 -0.95 0.60 10.14
CA ARG A 42 -2.32 0.04 10.06
C ARG A 42 -2.31 -1.49 10.20
N LEU A 43 -1.42 -2.16 9.49
CA LEU A 43 -1.28 -3.62 9.55
C LEU A 43 -0.24 -4.02 10.58
N ASN A 44 0.90 -3.34 10.61
CA ASN A 44 2.00 -3.60 11.52
C ASN A 44 2.34 -2.34 12.30
N PRO A 45 2.17 -2.31 13.63
CA PRO A 45 2.54 -1.16 14.44
C PRO A 45 4.05 -0.92 14.45
N HIS A 46 4.42 0.36 14.43
CA HIS A 46 5.80 0.81 14.42
C HIS A 46 6.05 1.82 15.55
N TRP A 47 7.23 1.77 16.14
CA TRP A 47 7.68 2.70 17.17
C TRP A 47 9.07 3.23 16.83
N LEU A 48 9.24 4.52 17.00
CA LEU A 48 10.56 5.14 17.03
C LEU A 48 11.20 4.81 18.37
N VAL A 49 12.37 4.21 18.32
CA VAL A 49 13.16 3.86 19.48
C VAL A 49 14.60 4.37 19.34
N GLU A 50 15.34 4.39 20.41
CA GLU A 50 16.72 4.89 20.45
C GLU A 50 17.64 3.93 21.18
N SER A 51 18.82 3.71 20.63
CA SER A 51 19.96 3.05 21.28
C SER A 51 21.24 3.82 20.92
N GLN A 52 22.10 4.08 21.91
CA GLN A 52 23.41 4.74 21.72
C GLN A 52 23.36 6.06 20.93
N ARG A 53 22.25 6.83 21.06
CA ARG A 53 21.94 8.07 20.33
C ARG A 53 21.57 7.87 18.86
N GLU A 54 21.44 6.65 18.41
CA GLU A 54 20.92 6.31 17.08
C GLU A 54 19.43 6.00 17.13
N LYS A 55 18.71 6.38 16.08
CA LYS A 55 17.27 6.16 15.96
C LYS A 55 16.99 4.91 15.12
N TRP A 56 16.05 4.13 15.61
CA TRP A 56 15.64 2.88 15.02
C TRP A 56 14.11 2.81 14.95
N VAL A 57 13.61 1.91 14.12
CA VAL A 57 12.19 1.55 14.05
C VAL A 57 12.03 0.14 14.59
N LEU A 58 11.34 0.02 15.72
CA LEU A 58 10.87 -1.26 16.24
C LEU A 58 9.51 -1.55 15.59
N ARG A 59 9.36 -2.75 15.01
CA ARG A 59 8.13 -3.16 14.32
C ARG A 59 7.61 -4.45 14.93
N ARG A 60 6.29 -4.51 15.15
CA ARG A 60 5.58 -5.74 15.46
C ARG A 60 4.86 -6.24 14.21
N TRP A 61 5.01 -7.51 13.91
CA TRP A 61 4.43 -8.16 12.75
C TRP A 61 3.19 -8.95 13.12
N TYR A 62 2.17 -8.86 12.27
CA TYR A 62 0.94 -9.65 12.36
C TYR A 62 0.83 -10.70 11.25
N GLN A 63 1.76 -10.69 10.31
CA GLN A 63 1.79 -11.61 9.18
C GLN A 63 2.43 -12.94 9.58
N SER A 64 2.24 -13.97 8.72
CA SER A 64 2.95 -15.25 8.83
C SER A 64 4.46 -15.11 8.64
N ALA A 65 5.22 -16.08 9.14
CA ALA A 65 6.67 -16.10 8.97
C ALA A 65 7.09 -16.07 7.49
N GLU A 66 6.36 -16.75 6.61
CA GLU A 66 6.59 -16.78 5.16
C GLU A 66 6.38 -15.40 4.53
N SER A 67 5.32 -14.71 4.95
CA SER A 67 5.01 -13.36 4.45
C SER A 67 6.03 -12.33 4.96
N ILE A 68 6.54 -12.50 6.18
CA ILE A 68 7.63 -11.68 6.74
C ILE A 68 8.93 -11.94 5.96
N ASP A 69 9.31 -13.20 5.76
CA ASP A 69 10.50 -13.57 4.98
C ASP A 69 10.48 -12.98 3.56
N TYR A 70 9.31 -13.00 2.91
CA TYR A 70 9.14 -12.37 1.60
C TYR A 70 9.53 -10.89 1.63
N GLU A 71 9.01 -10.14 2.59
CA GLU A 71 9.30 -8.70 2.73
C GLU A 71 10.78 -8.45 3.05
N LEU A 72 11.34 -9.20 3.99
CA LEU A 72 12.74 -9.05 4.40
C LEU A 72 13.70 -9.32 3.24
N ARG A 73 13.47 -10.38 2.47
CA ARG A 73 14.28 -10.69 1.28
C ARG A 73 14.15 -9.61 0.22
N LEU A 74 12.93 -9.09 -0.01
CA LEU A 74 12.70 -8.01 -0.98
C LEU A 74 13.48 -6.75 -0.59
N VAL A 75 13.35 -6.30 0.66
CA VAL A 75 14.03 -5.11 1.15
C VAL A 75 15.56 -5.27 1.07
N ALA A 76 16.08 -6.45 1.40
CA ALA A 76 17.52 -6.74 1.27
C ALA A 76 18.00 -6.67 -0.19
N ARG A 77 17.20 -7.17 -1.15
CA ARG A 77 17.51 -7.08 -2.58
C ARG A 77 17.50 -5.64 -3.09
N LEU A 78 16.51 -4.85 -2.67
CA LEU A 78 16.43 -3.42 -3.01
C LEU A 78 17.61 -2.63 -2.45
N ALA A 79 18.01 -2.90 -1.21
CA ALA A 79 19.22 -2.30 -0.62
C ALA A 79 20.47 -2.64 -1.44
N ALA A 80 20.62 -3.89 -1.88
CA ALA A 80 21.75 -4.32 -2.72
C ALA A 80 21.74 -3.65 -4.10
N LEU A 81 20.58 -3.22 -4.62
CA LEU A 81 20.46 -2.42 -5.84
C LEU A 81 20.67 -0.91 -5.60
N GLY A 82 20.93 -0.50 -4.37
CA GLY A 82 21.19 0.90 -4.01
C GLY A 82 19.96 1.73 -3.71
N TRP A 83 18.77 1.12 -3.58
CA TRP A 83 17.59 1.84 -3.13
C TRP A 83 17.71 2.21 -1.65
N PRO A 84 17.29 3.43 -1.27
CA PRO A 84 17.31 3.88 0.13
C PRO A 84 16.14 3.24 0.88
N VAL A 85 16.31 2.00 1.29
CA VAL A 85 15.39 1.22 2.10
C VAL A 85 16.03 0.87 3.44
N ALA A 86 15.25 0.40 4.40
CA ALA A 86 15.72 0.06 5.75
C ALA A 86 15.70 -1.47 5.97
N PRO A 87 16.74 -2.23 5.59
CA PRO A 87 16.81 -3.64 5.92
C PRO A 87 16.78 -3.86 7.45
N VAL A 88 16.10 -4.91 7.88
CA VAL A 88 16.11 -5.33 9.27
C VAL A 88 17.53 -5.69 9.68
N VAL A 89 17.97 -5.18 10.82
CA VAL A 89 19.30 -5.43 11.38
C VAL A 89 19.26 -6.42 12.54
N GLU A 90 18.11 -6.53 13.21
CA GLU A 90 17.90 -7.47 14.30
C GLU A 90 16.47 -8.04 14.25
N GLY A 91 16.34 -9.34 14.42
CA GLY A 91 15.08 -10.08 14.28
C GLY A 91 14.85 -10.60 12.85
N PRO A 92 13.63 -11.07 12.52
CA PRO A 92 12.48 -11.15 13.42
C PRO A 92 12.66 -12.16 14.55
N VAL A 93 12.26 -11.78 15.77
CA VAL A 93 12.27 -12.62 16.96
C VAL A 93 10.82 -12.77 17.44
N GLU A 94 10.42 -13.98 17.79
CA GLU A 94 9.09 -14.23 18.37
C GLU A 94 9.11 -13.93 19.86
N LEU A 95 8.32 -12.93 20.28
CA LEU A 95 8.16 -12.50 21.67
C LEU A 95 6.69 -12.20 21.94
N ALA A 96 6.18 -12.70 23.04
CA ALA A 96 4.78 -12.50 23.45
C ALA A 96 3.75 -12.86 22.35
N GLY A 97 4.02 -13.93 21.59
CA GLY A 97 3.15 -14.41 20.53
C GLY A 97 3.14 -13.56 19.25
N HIS A 98 4.11 -12.69 19.07
CA HIS A 98 4.30 -11.87 17.87
C HIS A 98 5.75 -11.85 17.42
N TYR A 99 5.97 -11.63 16.13
CA TYR A 99 7.32 -11.35 15.61
C TYR A 99 7.65 -9.88 15.77
N TRP A 100 8.90 -9.59 16.15
CA TRP A 100 9.44 -8.25 16.35
C TRP A 100 10.76 -8.11 15.63
N SER A 101 11.01 -6.94 15.08
CA SER A 101 12.26 -6.63 14.39
C SER A 101 12.67 -5.17 14.58
N LEU A 102 13.96 -4.92 14.40
CA LEU A 102 14.57 -3.60 14.46
C LEU A 102 15.19 -3.26 13.11
N ALA A 103 14.88 -2.06 12.60
CA ALA A 103 15.43 -1.54 11.35
C ALA A 103 15.91 -0.10 11.54
N PRO A 104 16.84 0.41 10.71
CA PRO A 104 17.28 1.80 10.76
C PRO A 104 16.11 2.77 10.53
N PHE A 105 16.07 3.86 11.28
CA PHE A 105 15.17 4.96 11.00
C PHE A 105 15.69 5.76 9.80
N LEU A 106 14.89 5.87 8.74
CA LEU A 106 15.21 6.69 7.58
C LEU A 106 14.68 8.12 7.79
N PRO A 107 15.56 9.11 7.93
CA PRO A 107 15.14 10.49 8.11
C PRO A 107 14.63 11.09 6.80
N GLY A 108 13.99 12.27 6.89
CA GLY A 108 13.47 13.02 5.76
C GLY A 108 11.96 13.18 5.81
N ASP A 109 11.45 14.03 4.95
CA ASP A 109 10.05 14.41 4.93
C ASP A 109 9.32 13.75 3.75
N PRO A 110 8.05 13.37 3.93
CA PRO A 110 7.24 12.92 2.82
C PRO A 110 6.90 14.11 1.91
N PRO A 111 6.84 13.93 0.58
CA PRO A 111 6.30 14.94 -0.30
C PRO A 111 4.80 15.16 -0.01
N SER A 112 4.30 16.35 -0.32
CA SER A 112 2.87 16.63 -0.15
C SER A 112 2.01 15.72 -1.06
N ALA A 113 0.93 15.18 -0.51
CA ALA A 113 -0.05 14.45 -1.31
C ALA A 113 -0.73 15.36 -2.35
N ALA A 114 -0.89 16.65 -2.02
CA ALA A 114 -1.45 17.68 -2.91
C ALA A 114 -0.35 18.44 -3.69
N ALA A 115 0.80 17.79 -3.91
CA ALA A 115 1.92 18.35 -4.64
C ALA A 115 1.52 18.88 -6.02
N PRO A 116 2.22 19.88 -6.57
CA PRO A 116 2.02 20.34 -7.93
C PRO A 116 2.14 19.21 -8.96
N HIS A 117 1.51 19.35 -10.10
CA HIS A 117 1.49 18.34 -11.18
C HIS A 117 2.91 17.84 -11.54
N ALA A 118 3.89 18.74 -11.58
CA ALA A 118 5.28 18.38 -11.87
C ALA A 118 5.89 17.41 -10.86
N GLU A 119 5.58 17.57 -9.57
CA GLU A 119 6.05 16.66 -8.51
C GLU A 119 5.31 15.33 -8.54
N GLN A 120 4.01 15.34 -8.87
CA GLN A 120 3.27 14.10 -9.09
C GLN A 120 3.84 13.30 -10.27
N ARG A 121 4.18 13.96 -11.39
CA ARG A 121 4.88 13.35 -12.52
C ARG A 121 6.25 12.82 -12.13
N ALA A 122 7.02 13.56 -11.33
CA ALA A 122 8.31 13.10 -10.83
C ALA A 122 8.17 11.81 -10.00
N ARG A 123 7.13 11.71 -9.16
CA ARG A 123 6.82 10.48 -8.42
C ARG A 123 6.45 9.32 -9.34
N GLY A 124 5.70 9.58 -10.41
CA GLY A 124 5.39 8.57 -11.42
C GLY A 124 6.66 8.05 -12.12
N ARG A 125 7.55 8.95 -12.53
CA ARG A 125 8.85 8.56 -13.10
C ARG A 125 9.70 7.74 -12.12
N LEU A 126 9.69 8.12 -10.85
CA LEU A 126 10.39 7.37 -9.79
C LEU A 126 9.83 5.95 -9.64
N LEU A 127 8.49 5.79 -9.65
CA LEU A 127 7.85 4.49 -9.62
C LEU A 127 8.24 3.64 -10.84
N ALA A 128 8.33 4.23 -12.04
CA ALA A 128 8.76 3.51 -13.23
C ALA A 128 10.21 3.00 -13.13
N GLN A 129 11.11 3.82 -12.56
CA GLN A 129 12.48 3.40 -12.27
C GLN A 129 12.52 2.28 -11.22
N PHE A 130 11.72 2.41 -10.18
CA PHE A 130 11.59 1.39 -9.14
C PHE A 130 11.11 0.05 -9.73
N HIS A 131 10.10 0.06 -10.59
CA HIS A 131 9.63 -1.13 -11.30
C HIS A 131 10.68 -1.74 -12.24
N ALA A 132 11.47 -0.92 -12.91
CA ALA A 132 12.55 -1.42 -13.76
C ALA A 132 13.59 -2.22 -12.96
N ASP A 133 13.87 -1.82 -11.72
CA ASP A 133 14.79 -2.56 -10.85
C ASP A 133 14.10 -3.76 -10.19
N LEU A 134 12.84 -3.64 -9.77
CA LEU A 134 12.05 -4.77 -9.26
C LEU A 134 11.92 -5.90 -10.29
N SER A 135 11.80 -5.58 -11.58
CA SER A 135 11.71 -6.57 -12.65
C SER A 135 12.98 -7.43 -12.83
N ARG A 136 14.12 -6.99 -12.27
CA ARG A 136 15.39 -7.72 -12.27
C ARG A 136 15.57 -8.62 -11.04
N ILE A 137 14.67 -8.52 -10.07
CA ILE A 137 14.73 -9.32 -8.85
C ILE A 137 14.11 -10.69 -9.13
N GLU A 138 14.93 -11.71 -9.12
CA GLU A 138 14.52 -13.09 -9.32
C GLU A 138 14.25 -13.83 -7.99
N GLY A 139 13.57 -14.97 -8.08
CA GLY A 139 13.30 -15.86 -6.94
C GLY A 139 12.11 -15.43 -6.08
N PHE A 140 11.25 -14.57 -6.61
CA PHE A 140 9.99 -14.19 -6.01
C PHE A 140 8.81 -14.70 -6.84
N GLY A 141 7.77 -15.10 -6.16
CA GLY A 141 6.47 -15.45 -6.74
C GLY A 141 5.35 -14.76 -5.96
N GLN A 142 4.19 -15.40 -5.93
CA GLN A 142 3.06 -14.90 -5.15
C GLN A 142 3.41 -14.93 -3.65
N ARG A 143 3.18 -13.82 -2.96
CA ARG A 143 3.33 -13.73 -1.49
C ARG A 143 2.17 -14.46 -0.83
N GLU A 144 2.44 -15.18 0.24
CA GLU A 144 1.40 -15.85 1.02
C GLU A 144 0.33 -14.87 1.50
N GLY A 145 -0.93 -15.28 1.39
CA GLY A 145 -2.07 -14.43 1.75
C GLY A 145 -2.43 -13.34 0.74
N TRP A 146 -1.64 -13.20 -0.34
CA TRP A 146 -1.86 -12.21 -1.39
C TRP A 146 -2.31 -12.87 -2.70
N ARG A 147 -3.06 -12.14 -3.49
CA ARG A 147 -3.51 -12.56 -4.82
C ARG A 147 -3.50 -11.36 -5.76
N ARG A 148 -3.40 -11.66 -7.04
CA ARG A 148 -3.43 -10.61 -8.07
C ARG A 148 -4.78 -9.89 -8.06
N CYS A 149 -4.79 -8.61 -8.38
CA CYS A 149 -5.99 -7.77 -8.32
C CYS A 149 -7.15 -8.29 -9.17
N GLU A 150 -6.89 -8.90 -10.34
CA GLU A 150 -7.96 -9.48 -11.16
C GLU A 150 -8.61 -10.71 -10.51
N ALA A 151 -7.87 -11.48 -9.71
CA ALA A 151 -8.42 -12.60 -8.97
C ALA A 151 -9.40 -12.15 -7.89
N VAL A 152 -9.19 -10.95 -7.33
CA VAL A 152 -10.15 -10.31 -6.41
C VAL A 152 -11.49 -10.10 -7.10
N LEU A 153 -11.51 -9.51 -8.30
CA LEU A 153 -12.75 -9.21 -9.01
C LEU A 153 -13.57 -10.46 -9.35
N THR A 154 -12.93 -11.61 -9.52
CA THR A 154 -13.59 -12.89 -9.84
C THR A 154 -13.93 -13.72 -8.63
N ASP A 155 -13.60 -13.28 -7.42
CA ASP A 155 -13.89 -14.01 -6.19
C ASP A 155 -15.40 -14.02 -5.87
N PRO A 156 -16.04 -15.20 -5.78
CA PRO A 156 -17.45 -15.30 -5.40
C PRO A 156 -17.73 -14.83 -3.98
N ALA A 157 -16.74 -14.77 -3.11
CA ALA A 157 -16.91 -14.26 -1.74
C ALA A 157 -17.32 -12.77 -1.70
N LEU A 158 -17.00 -11.99 -2.74
CA LEU A 158 -17.48 -10.62 -2.85
C LEU A 158 -19.00 -10.58 -3.02
N ASP A 159 -19.55 -11.37 -3.95
CA ASP A 159 -21.00 -11.42 -4.20
C ASP A 159 -21.74 -11.95 -2.97
N GLN A 160 -21.20 -12.96 -2.29
CA GLN A 160 -21.76 -13.49 -1.04
C GLN A 160 -21.81 -12.40 0.06
N THR A 161 -20.70 -11.69 0.26
CA THR A 161 -20.63 -10.60 1.24
C THR A 161 -21.66 -9.51 0.92
N LEU A 162 -21.70 -9.04 -0.32
CA LEU A 162 -22.66 -8.02 -0.74
C LEU A 162 -24.12 -8.49 -0.57
N THR A 163 -24.42 -9.75 -0.84
CA THR A 163 -25.77 -10.30 -0.64
C THR A 163 -26.14 -10.37 0.83
N MET A 164 -25.24 -10.78 1.71
CA MET A 164 -25.49 -10.80 3.16
C MET A 164 -25.79 -9.42 3.75
N HIS A 165 -25.20 -8.38 3.19
CA HIS A 165 -25.33 -7.01 3.71
C HIS A 165 -26.36 -6.15 2.95
N GLU A 166 -27.06 -6.69 1.94
CA GLU A 166 -27.97 -5.93 1.07
C GLU A 166 -29.12 -5.25 1.83
N GLN A 167 -29.67 -5.90 2.84
CA GLN A 167 -30.78 -5.31 3.63
C GLN A 167 -30.31 -4.25 4.63
N THR A 168 -29.12 -4.38 5.19
CA THR A 168 -28.60 -3.51 6.25
C THR A 168 -27.78 -2.33 5.73
N ARG A 169 -27.20 -2.45 4.52
CA ARG A 169 -26.34 -1.46 3.85
C ARG A 169 -26.72 -1.29 2.37
N SER A 170 -28.01 -1.15 2.07
CA SER A 170 -28.55 -1.22 0.71
C SER A 170 -27.88 -0.26 -0.28
N GLU A 171 -27.69 1.00 0.12
CA GLU A 171 -27.08 2.02 -0.74
C GLU A 171 -25.59 1.73 -1.00
N GLU A 172 -24.86 1.36 0.03
CA GLU A 172 -23.46 1.00 -0.09
C GLU A 172 -23.27 -0.25 -0.99
N VAL A 173 -24.08 -1.27 -0.79
CA VAL A 173 -24.07 -2.49 -1.62
C VAL A 173 -24.44 -2.16 -3.07
N ARG A 174 -25.39 -1.27 -3.32
CA ARG A 174 -25.74 -0.81 -4.67
C ARG A 174 -24.53 -0.17 -5.37
N ILE A 175 -23.80 0.69 -4.68
CA ILE A 175 -22.59 1.34 -5.20
C ILE A 175 -21.51 0.29 -5.50
N LEU A 176 -21.23 -0.61 -4.55
CA LEU A 176 -20.21 -1.64 -4.70
C LEU A 176 -20.52 -2.60 -5.85
N ARG A 177 -21.77 -3.07 -5.97
CA ARG A 177 -22.20 -3.96 -7.06
C ARG A 177 -22.02 -3.31 -8.43
N TRP A 178 -22.44 -2.05 -8.58
CA TRP A 178 -22.30 -1.33 -9.84
C TRP A 178 -20.84 -1.27 -10.32
N HIS A 179 -19.91 -0.91 -9.39
CA HIS A 179 -18.49 -0.82 -9.71
C HIS A 179 -17.88 -2.20 -9.96
N LEU A 180 -18.26 -3.22 -9.18
CA LEU A 180 -17.80 -4.60 -9.36
C LEU A 180 -18.18 -5.16 -10.73
N GLU A 181 -19.44 -5.04 -11.11
CA GLU A 181 -19.93 -5.50 -12.41
C GLU A 181 -19.24 -4.77 -13.57
N ARG A 182 -19.03 -3.49 -13.42
CA ARG A 182 -18.37 -2.68 -14.45
C ARG A 182 -16.89 -3.04 -14.56
N ALA A 183 -16.18 -3.22 -13.45
CA ALA A 183 -14.81 -3.71 -13.44
C ALA A 183 -14.69 -5.09 -14.08
N ARG A 184 -15.58 -6.02 -13.75
CA ARG A 184 -15.64 -7.37 -14.34
C ARG A 184 -15.84 -7.33 -15.86
N ARG A 185 -16.79 -6.53 -16.35
CA ARG A 185 -16.99 -6.36 -17.80
C ARG A 185 -15.76 -5.82 -18.50
N ARG A 186 -15.04 -4.90 -17.87
CA ARG A 186 -13.85 -4.30 -18.45
C ARG A 186 -12.71 -5.29 -18.62
N ILE A 187 -12.53 -6.19 -17.67
CA ILE A 187 -11.43 -7.17 -17.71
C ILE A 187 -11.70 -8.41 -18.57
N VAL A 188 -12.96 -8.71 -18.90
CA VAL A 188 -13.33 -9.93 -19.64
C VAL A 188 -12.60 -10.09 -20.98
N GLY A 189 -12.34 -9.00 -21.69
CA GLY A 189 -11.63 -9.04 -22.99
C GLY A 189 -10.10 -9.06 -22.87
N LEU A 190 -9.57 -8.85 -21.67
CA LEU A 190 -8.15 -8.72 -21.43
C LEU A 190 -7.58 -10.07 -21.01
N LYS A 191 -6.63 -10.61 -21.78
CA LYS A 191 -5.97 -11.90 -21.48
C LYS A 191 -5.00 -11.75 -20.29
N LEU A 192 -5.52 -11.40 -19.11
CA LEU A 192 -4.72 -11.02 -17.95
C LEU A 192 -3.82 -12.13 -17.42
N GLN A 193 -4.30 -13.37 -17.42
CA GLN A 193 -3.53 -14.52 -16.95
C GLN A 193 -2.30 -14.81 -17.81
N ALA A 194 -2.31 -14.41 -19.08
CA ALA A 194 -1.16 -14.54 -19.98
C ALA A 194 -0.15 -13.39 -19.82
N ARG A 195 -0.47 -12.34 -19.08
CA ARG A 195 0.44 -11.22 -18.85
C ARG A 195 1.42 -11.55 -17.72
N PRO A 196 2.71 -11.26 -17.90
CA PRO A 196 3.67 -11.45 -16.83
C PRO A 196 3.29 -10.56 -15.64
N GLY A 197 3.34 -11.13 -14.45
CA GLY A 197 3.35 -10.35 -13.22
C GLY A 197 4.75 -9.90 -12.88
N MET A 198 4.84 -9.01 -11.90
CA MET A 198 6.10 -8.60 -11.27
C MET A 198 5.86 -8.27 -9.80
N ILE A 199 6.91 -8.07 -9.04
CA ILE A 199 6.78 -7.52 -7.70
C ILE A 199 6.33 -6.05 -7.84
N ILE A 200 5.31 -5.68 -7.09
CA ILE A 200 4.88 -4.29 -6.91
C ILE A 200 5.06 -3.87 -5.46
N HIS A 201 5.13 -2.57 -5.20
CA HIS A 201 5.17 -2.03 -3.83
C HIS A 201 3.83 -2.16 -3.12
N GLY A 202 2.74 -1.97 -3.87
CA GLY A 202 1.37 -1.99 -3.37
C GLY A 202 0.91 -0.71 -2.68
N ASP A 203 1.84 0.11 -2.20
CA ASP A 203 1.55 1.42 -1.57
C ASP A 203 2.67 2.46 -1.84
N PHE A 204 3.01 2.68 -3.11
CA PHE A 204 4.01 3.69 -3.49
C PHE A 204 3.43 5.11 -3.42
N THR A 205 3.07 5.52 -2.21
CA THR A 205 2.39 6.78 -1.89
C THR A 205 3.36 7.83 -1.33
N PRO A 206 2.97 9.13 -1.32
CA PRO A 206 3.85 10.17 -0.79
C PRO A 206 4.35 9.90 0.63
N TRP A 207 3.49 9.41 1.50
CA TRP A 207 3.86 9.15 2.92
C TRP A 207 4.81 7.97 3.12
N ASN A 208 5.00 7.13 2.12
CA ASN A 208 5.99 6.04 2.13
C ASN A 208 7.31 6.42 1.46
N LEU A 209 7.45 7.68 1.06
CA LEU A 209 8.67 8.24 0.51
C LEU A 209 9.28 9.27 1.48
N ARG A 210 10.60 9.31 1.54
CA ARG A 210 11.35 10.30 2.34
C ARG A 210 12.31 11.05 1.46
N PHE A 211 12.28 12.38 1.58
CA PHE A 211 13.17 13.27 0.85
C PHE A 211 13.91 14.19 1.79
N THR A 212 15.16 14.48 1.42
CA THR A 212 15.97 15.53 2.06
C THR A 212 16.60 16.37 0.95
N SER A 213 16.33 17.68 0.96
CA SER A 213 16.83 18.61 -0.07
C SER A 213 16.54 18.14 -1.51
N GLY A 214 15.35 17.60 -1.75
CA GLY A 214 14.91 17.11 -3.07
C GLY A 214 15.47 15.76 -3.48
N ARG A 215 16.33 15.14 -2.66
CA ARG A 215 16.88 13.80 -2.91
C ARG A 215 16.06 12.75 -2.16
N LEU A 216 15.71 11.65 -2.83
CA LEU A 216 15.10 10.48 -2.19
C LEU A 216 16.10 9.86 -1.21
N VAL A 217 15.69 9.71 0.04
CA VAL A 217 16.48 9.13 1.14
C VAL A 217 15.75 7.97 1.83
N GLY A 218 14.52 7.67 1.43
CA GLY A 218 13.77 6.53 1.96
C GLY A 218 12.59 6.10 1.10
N VAL A 219 12.47 4.78 0.91
CA VAL A 219 11.25 4.09 0.46
C VAL A 219 10.86 3.16 1.59
N LEU A 220 9.64 3.33 2.12
CA LEU A 220 9.17 2.69 3.34
C LEU A 220 7.97 1.79 3.04
N ASP A 221 7.70 0.90 3.98
CA ASP A 221 6.43 0.16 4.10
C ASP A 221 6.14 -0.81 2.94
N PHE A 222 6.86 -1.92 2.95
CA PHE A 222 6.71 -3.01 1.98
C PHE A 222 5.67 -4.06 2.42
N GLU A 223 4.83 -3.74 3.41
CA GLU A 223 3.84 -4.69 3.93
C GLU A 223 2.79 -5.11 2.89
N LEU A 224 2.53 -4.25 1.89
CA LEU A 224 1.64 -4.53 0.76
C LEU A 224 2.38 -5.04 -0.49
N ALA A 225 3.70 -5.17 -0.45
CA ALA A 225 4.45 -5.64 -1.61
C ALA A 225 4.11 -7.10 -1.93
N HIS A 226 3.77 -7.37 -3.18
CA HIS A 226 3.38 -8.70 -3.66
C HIS A 226 3.55 -8.82 -5.18
N TRP A 227 3.25 -9.99 -5.71
CA TRP A 227 3.30 -10.27 -7.14
C TRP A 227 1.98 -9.92 -7.82
N ASP A 228 1.99 -8.93 -8.75
CA ASP A 228 0.80 -8.47 -9.47
C ASP A 228 1.17 -7.89 -10.85
N HIS A 229 0.19 -7.33 -11.54
CA HIS A 229 0.42 -6.45 -12.69
C HIS A 229 1.10 -5.15 -12.22
N ARG A 230 2.05 -4.64 -13.01
CA ARG A 230 2.72 -3.37 -12.66
C ARG A 230 1.75 -2.20 -12.45
N VAL A 231 0.64 -2.17 -13.19
CA VAL A 231 -0.39 -1.15 -13.04
C VAL A 231 -1.23 -1.30 -11.77
N GLY A 232 -1.14 -2.44 -11.07
CA GLY A 232 -1.72 -2.62 -9.73
C GLY A 232 -1.16 -1.63 -8.71
N ASP A 233 0.10 -1.26 -8.86
CA ASP A 233 0.76 -0.28 -7.97
C ASP A 233 0.19 1.14 -8.10
N PHE A 234 -0.56 1.43 -9.17
CA PHE A 234 -1.26 2.71 -9.28
C PHE A 234 -2.44 2.84 -8.32
N ALA A 235 -3.02 1.73 -7.86
CA ALA A 235 -4.23 1.77 -7.03
C ALA A 235 -4.13 2.78 -5.89
N LEU A 236 -3.10 2.71 -5.05
CA LEU A 236 -2.90 3.65 -3.96
C LEU A 236 -2.09 4.89 -4.36
N SER A 237 -1.20 4.80 -5.34
CA SER A 237 -0.40 5.93 -5.83
C SER A 237 -1.22 6.99 -6.55
N TRP A 238 -2.18 6.55 -7.35
CA TRP A 238 -3.09 7.40 -8.11
C TRP A 238 -4.36 7.77 -7.33
N ARG A 239 -4.97 6.80 -6.64
CA ARG A 239 -6.17 6.98 -5.81
C ARG A 239 -7.36 7.58 -6.57
N GLY A 240 -7.45 7.38 -7.90
CA GLY A 240 -8.50 7.96 -8.74
C GLY A 240 -8.47 9.50 -8.82
N LYS A 241 -7.33 10.13 -8.56
CA LYS A 241 -7.24 11.59 -8.42
C LYS A 241 -5.93 12.18 -8.98
N TYR A 242 -4.84 11.46 -8.90
CA TYR A 242 -3.51 12.01 -9.21
C TYR A 242 -3.02 11.53 -10.57
N ASP A 243 -3.74 11.88 -11.63
CA ASP A 243 -3.51 11.43 -13.03
C ASP A 243 -2.07 11.66 -13.48
N GLU A 244 -1.44 12.73 -13.02
CA GLU A 244 -0.07 13.06 -13.35
C GLU A 244 0.96 12.03 -12.87
N VAL A 245 0.64 11.22 -11.87
CA VAL A 245 1.49 10.10 -11.46
C VAL A 245 1.57 9.05 -12.58
N ILE A 246 0.43 8.73 -13.19
CA ILE A 246 0.37 7.74 -14.27
C ILE A 246 1.01 8.28 -15.53
N HIS A 247 0.76 9.55 -15.87
CA HIS A 247 1.42 10.19 -17.00
C HIS A 247 2.94 10.23 -16.82
N GLY A 248 3.43 10.60 -15.64
CA GLY A 248 4.86 10.59 -15.34
C GLY A 248 5.49 9.19 -15.39
N TYR A 249 4.77 8.16 -14.99
CA TYR A 249 5.20 6.77 -15.14
C TYR A 249 5.34 6.40 -16.63
N ALA A 250 4.32 6.69 -17.42
CA ALA A 250 4.27 6.37 -18.85
C ALA A 250 5.35 7.09 -19.69
N GLU A 251 5.87 8.24 -19.22
CA GLU A 251 7.02 8.92 -19.84
C GLU A 251 8.30 8.08 -19.80
N VAL A 252 8.49 7.25 -18.79
CA VAL A 252 9.69 6.42 -18.58
C VAL A 252 9.45 4.98 -19.01
N SER A 253 8.29 4.45 -18.70
CA SER A 253 7.87 3.08 -18.98
C SER A 253 6.49 3.11 -19.64
N PRO A 254 6.42 3.22 -20.97
CA PRO A 254 5.16 3.30 -21.70
C PRO A 254 4.21 2.16 -21.34
N LEU A 255 2.94 2.49 -21.19
CA LEU A 255 1.87 1.54 -20.91
C LEU A 255 1.22 1.08 -22.21
N GLU A 256 0.99 -0.21 -22.32
CA GLU A 256 0.22 -0.80 -23.41
C GLU A 256 -1.26 -0.39 -23.33
N PRO A 257 -2.01 -0.38 -24.45
CA PRO A 257 -3.41 0.01 -24.43
C PRO A 257 -4.25 -0.74 -23.39
N GLU A 258 -4.01 -2.04 -23.23
CA GLU A 258 -4.73 -2.86 -22.25
C GLU A 258 -4.32 -2.56 -20.81
N GLU A 259 -3.12 -2.06 -20.57
CA GLU A 259 -2.70 -1.62 -19.24
C GLU A 259 -3.41 -0.33 -18.82
N TRP A 260 -3.61 0.60 -19.77
CA TRP A 260 -4.46 1.78 -19.52
C TRP A 260 -5.88 1.38 -19.14
N GLU A 261 -6.41 0.34 -19.79
CA GLU A 261 -7.75 -0.16 -19.50
C GLU A 261 -7.87 -0.86 -18.14
N LEU A 262 -6.76 -1.35 -17.59
CA LEU A 262 -6.72 -2.02 -16.29
C LEU A 262 -6.69 -1.07 -15.10
N ILE A 263 -6.20 0.15 -15.24
CA ILE A 263 -5.96 1.07 -14.11
C ILE A 263 -7.22 1.26 -13.25
N THR A 264 -8.33 1.60 -13.88
CA THR A 264 -9.61 1.83 -13.18
C THR A 264 -10.17 0.56 -12.54
N PRO A 265 -10.29 -0.57 -13.25
CA PRO A 265 -10.76 -1.82 -12.66
C PRO A 265 -9.93 -2.29 -11.47
N LEU A 266 -8.61 -2.18 -11.52
CA LEU A 266 -7.76 -2.61 -10.41
C LEU A 266 -7.86 -1.68 -9.19
N TRP A 267 -8.03 -0.37 -9.42
CA TRP A 267 -8.36 0.56 -8.35
C TRP A 267 -9.68 0.19 -7.66
N TRP A 268 -10.72 -0.09 -8.45
CA TRP A 268 -12.01 -0.51 -7.89
C TRP A 268 -11.92 -1.85 -7.18
N ALA A 269 -11.13 -2.81 -7.70
CA ALA A 269 -10.90 -4.09 -7.03
C ALA A 269 -10.36 -3.89 -5.60
N ASN A 270 -9.36 -3.03 -5.45
CA ASN A 270 -8.77 -2.72 -4.15
C ASN A 270 -9.80 -2.12 -3.18
N LEU A 271 -10.61 -1.16 -3.65
CA LEU A 271 -11.65 -0.52 -2.84
C LEU A 271 -12.77 -1.49 -2.44
N ILE A 272 -13.24 -2.31 -3.38
CA ILE A 272 -14.32 -3.27 -3.15
C ILE A 272 -13.88 -4.35 -2.17
N GLU A 273 -12.66 -4.88 -2.32
CA GLU A 273 -12.12 -5.86 -1.37
C GLU A 273 -12.00 -5.28 0.03
N ASN A 274 -11.53 -4.05 0.17
CA ASN A 274 -11.46 -3.38 1.46
C ASN A 274 -12.86 -3.22 2.09
N ALA A 275 -13.85 -2.74 1.34
CA ALA A 275 -15.22 -2.61 1.84
C ALA A 275 -15.83 -3.95 2.24
N CYS A 276 -15.66 -4.99 1.40
CA CYS A 276 -16.17 -6.32 1.72
C CYS A 276 -15.47 -6.95 2.93
N ARG A 277 -14.17 -6.69 3.11
CA ARG A 277 -13.44 -7.12 4.31
C ARG A 277 -13.96 -6.43 5.56
N ASP A 278 -14.21 -5.14 5.50
CA ASP A 278 -14.77 -4.38 6.61
C ASP A 278 -16.18 -4.86 6.94
N MET A 279 -17.01 -5.15 5.95
CA MET A 279 -18.33 -5.76 6.15
C MET A 279 -18.23 -7.11 6.86
N ARG A 280 -17.34 -8.00 6.42
CA ARG A 280 -17.14 -9.33 7.04
C ARG A 280 -16.66 -9.23 8.48
N ASN A 281 -15.82 -8.24 8.78
CA ASN A 281 -15.25 -8.04 10.12
C ASN A 281 -16.14 -7.19 11.04
N GLY A 282 -17.27 -6.66 10.54
CA GLY A 282 -18.12 -5.74 11.30
C GLY A 282 -17.45 -4.39 11.59
N THR A 283 -16.44 -4.01 10.79
CA THR A 283 -15.74 -2.72 10.86
C THR A 283 -16.33 -1.71 9.88
N CYS A 284 -15.97 -0.44 10.01
CA CYS A 284 -16.44 0.64 9.14
C CYS A 284 -15.27 1.61 8.90
N ASP A 285 -15.16 2.13 7.68
CA ASP A 285 -14.18 3.12 7.29
C ASP A 285 -14.76 4.54 7.16
N ASP A 286 -15.86 4.81 7.88
CA ASP A 286 -16.60 6.09 7.87
C ASP A 286 -16.98 6.57 6.45
N GLY A 287 -17.21 5.63 5.54
CA GLY A 287 -17.61 5.89 4.16
C GLY A 287 -16.46 6.34 3.24
N TRP A 288 -15.21 6.23 3.68
CA TRP A 288 -14.04 6.60 2.88
C TRP A 288 -13.98 5.81 1.57
N THR A 289 -14.15 4.48 1.62
CA THR A 289 -14.14 3.62 0.43
C THR A 289 -15.23 4.01 -0.56
N ILE A 290 -16.46 4.24 -0.09
CA ILE A 290 -17.58 4.67 -0.94
C ILE A 290 -17.28 6.03 -1.58
N LYS A 291 -16.79 7.00 -0.79
CA LYS A 291 -16.37 8.31 -1.31
C LYS A 291 -15.31 8.17 -2.39
N LYS A 292 -14.39 7.21 -2.26
CA LYS A 292 -13.35 6.95 -3.26
C LYS A 292 -13.90 6.27 -4.52
N LEU A 293 -14.84 5.34 -4.40
CA LEU A 293 -15.54 4.74 -5.54
C LEU A 293 -16.32 5.78 -6.35
N LEU A 294 -16.89 6.77 -5.69
CA LEU A 294 -17.64 7.86 -6.33
C LEU A 294 -16.74 8.96 -6.92
N GLN A 295 -15.44 8.94 -6.61
CA GLN A 295 -14.48 9.89 -7.14
C GLN A 295 -14.30 9.70 -8.65
N ARG A 296 -14.07 10.80 -9.36
CA ARG A 296 -13.88 10.81 -10.82
C ARG A 296 -12.57 11.46 -11.19
N SER A 297 -11.89 10.89 -12.17
CA SER A 297 -10.73 11.47 -12.82
C SER A 297 -10.88 11.37 -14.34
N VAL A 298 -10.07 12.15 -15.06
CA VAL A 298 -10.08 12.14 -16.52
C VAL A 298 -9.66 10.76 -17.06
N LEU A 299 -8.72 10.08 -16.40
CA LEU A 299 -8.26 8.75 -16.80
C LEU A 299 -9.33 7.65 -16.68
N MET A 300 -10.33 7.84 -15.83
CA MET A 300 -11.44 6.88 -15.75
C MET A 300 -12.32 6.90 -17.01
N GLY A 301 -12.33 8.01 -17.75
CA GLY A 301 -13.07 8.12 -18.99
C GLY A 301 -14.54 7.72 -18.86
N GLN A 302 -15.00 6.87 -19.79
CA GLN A 302 -16.37 6.36 -19.79
C GLN A 302 -16.67 5.34 -18.69
N ASP A 303 -15.67 4.77 -18.03
CA ASP A 303 -15.87 3.82 -16.93
C ASP A 303 -16.64 4.45 -15.77
N ALA A 304 -16.46 5.75 -15.59
CA ALA A 304 -17.11 6.51 -14.53
C ALA A 304 -18.50 7.05 -14.89
N VAL A 305 -18.96 6.88 -16.14
CA VAL A 305 -20.26 7.37 -16.61
C VAL A 305 -21.37 6.39 -16.29
N GLY A 306 -22.55 6.90 -15.87
CA GLY A 306 -23.78 6.11 -15.74
C GLY A 306 -24.06 5.56 -14.33
N PHE A 307 -23.33 6.01 -13.31
CA PHE A 307 -23.77 5.85 -11.93
C PHE A 307 -24.60 7.07 -11.52
N GLY A 308 -25.89 6.88 -11.40
CA GLY A 308 -26.87 7.88 -10.99
C GLY A 308 -28.06 7.24 -10.32
#